data_f41b3c723fca2f87e46d25ab1fbb9ced
#
_entry.id   f41b3c723fca2f87e46d25ab1fbb9ced
#
_cell.length_a   1.000
_cell.length_b   1.000
_cell.length_c   1.000
_cell.angle_alpha   90.00
_cell.angle_beta   90.00
_cell.angle_gamma   90.00
#
_symmetry.space_group_name_H-M   'P 1'
#
loop_
_entity.id
_entity.type
_entity.pdbx_description
1 polymer ?
#
loop_
_entity_poly.entity_id
_entity_poly.type
_entity_poly.pdbx_seq_one_letter_code
_entity_poly.pdbx_strand_id
1 'polypeptide(L)'
;VNSTISGAAGPGANLSALRSHNAALVLRLLRDAGEDGVSRLELADRTGLTPQAVSKITARLRAEGLAAEAGQRASTGGKPATALRLVPGARHAVGLHLDRDELTAVLVDLAGTPVAARTAPFDFGAGADQALAAATAEVRALLADADGAVGGGPGAPAGGGPGAPAGGGFGGAVGGGSDGGVGDGFGGAVGGALGSPAGGGPGGAVGGGLGGAAVGGTGGAVVGGLLGVGVAAPGPLDHGSGVLHRVTGFPQWDGFPLRAALAERLALPVVLDKDTNAAALGLTTAGTAESSAYLHLGTGLGAGLVLGGGVYRGARTDAGEFGHQVIQLDGPPCGCGNHGCLEALCLAAVARGDRKDAARLLGVGAANLVRLLDIDRVLLGGRVVLADPEPYVRGVAAMLAEDSARTSRPTVPVDIVERGGRAVVEGAARLVLAPLFALG
;
A
#
# COMPACT_ATOMS: atom_id res chain seq x y z
N VAL A 1 38.86 28.27 -0.18
CA VAL A 1 37.73 28.83 0.57
C VAL A 1 36.93 27.63 1.07
N ASN A 2 37.19 27.21 2.32
CA ASN A 2 36.46 26.11 2.99
C ASN A 2 35.12 26.67 3.50
N SER A 3 34.02 26.22 2.88
CA SER A 3 32.66 26.39 3.45
C SER A 3 32.32 25.18 4.28
N THR A 4 32.48 25.30 5.59
CA THR A 4 31.96 24.37 6.60
C THR A 4 30.43 24.43 6.58
N ILE A 5 29.77 23.39 6.07
CA ILE A 5 28.33 23.19 6.23
C ILE A 5 28.08 22.82 7.69
N SER A 6 27.61 23.78 8.47
CA SER A 6 27.12 23.56 9.83
C SER A 6 25.83 22.74 9.75
N GLY A 7 25.92 21.43 10.00
CA GLY A 7 24.76 20.58 10.17
C GLY A 7 24.02 20.98 11.45
N ALA A 8 22.82 21.52 11.30
CA ALA A 8 21.90 21.69 12.42
C ALA A 8 21.61 20.32 13.01
N ALA A 9 22.09 20.06 14.24
CA ALA A 9 21.72 18.88 15.00
C ALA A 9 20.20 18.89 15.19
N GLY A 10 19.51 17.92 14.60
CA GLY A 10 18.09 17.70 14.83
C GLY A 10 17.81 17.46 16.33
N PRO A 11 16.56 17.67 16.78
CA PRO A 11 16.21 17.47 18.18
C PRO A 11 16.60 16.04 18.62
N GLY A 12 17.36 15.94 19.69
CA GLY A 12 17.86 14.67 20.22
C GLY A 12 16.69 13.69 20.42
N ALA A 13 16.83 12.47 19.90
CA ALA A 13 15.81 11.43 20.04
C ALA A 13 15.55 11.19 21.54
N ASN A 14 14.31 11.30 21.97
CA ASN A 14 13.98 11.04 23.36
C ASN A 14 14.16 9.54 23.67
N LEU A 15 14.40 9.21 24.93
CA LEU A 15 14.70 7.84 25.36
C LEU A 15 13.56 6.85 25.04
N SER A 16 12.33 7.31 24.99
CA SER A 16 11.16 6.51 24.63
C SER A 16 11.17 6.16 23.14
N ALA A 17 11.47 7.12 22.25
CA ALA A 17 11.58 6.89 20.81
C ALA A 17 12.71 5.92 20.48
N LEU A 18 13.88 6.04 21.13
CA LEU A 18 14.98 5.10 20.98
C LEU A 18 14.61 3.68 21.44
N ARG A 19 13.88 3.55 22.56
CA ARG A 19 13.41 2.24 23.04
C ARG A 19 12.42 1.61 22.07
N SER A 20 11.52 2.40 21.47
CA SER A 20 10.57 1.93 20.47
C SER A 20 11.29 1.51 19.19
N HIS A 21 12.26 2.30 18.73
CA HIS A 21 13.08 1.98 17.55
C HIS A 21 13.85 0.68 17.71
N ASN A 22 14.55 0.50 18.84
CA ASN A 22 15.32 -0.72 19.11
C ASN A 22 14.42 -1.97 19.19
N ALA A 23 13.21 -1.83 19.74
CA ALA A 23 12.26 -2.94 19.77
C ALA A 23 11.75 -3.28 18.36
N ALA A 24 11.50 -2.28 17.52
CA ALA A 24 11.09 -2.46 16.14
C ALA A 24 12.18 -3.16 15.29
N LEU A 25 13.46 -2.81 15.50
CA LEU A 25 14.58 -3.52 14.86
C LEU A 25 14.61 -5.00 15.24
N VAL A 26 14.47 -5.32 16.53
CA VAL A 26 14.43 -6.71 17.01
C VAL A 26 13.22 -7.44 16.43
N LEU A 27 12.03 -6.80 16.43
CA LEU A 27 10.81 -7.40 15.92
C LEU A 27 10.92 -7.69 14.40
N ARG A 28 11.56 -6.78 13.65
CA ARG A 28 11.86 -6.98 12.22
C ARG A 28 12.73 -8.21 12.01
N LEU A 29 13.82 -8.35 12.76
CA LEU A 29 14.72 -9.50 12.64
C LEU A 29 14.05 -10.82 13.03
N LEU A 30 13.13 -10.80 14.00
CA LEU A 30 12.32 -11.98 14.35
C LEU A 30 11.37 -12.37 13.20
N ARG A 31 10.75 -11.38 12.53
CA ARG A 31 9.91 -11.63 11.37
C ARG A 31 10.72 -12.21 10.21
N ASP A 32 11.86 -11.59 9.89
CA ASP A 32 12.70 -11.97 8.76
C ASP A 32 13.37 -13.35 8.96
N ALA A 33 13.53 -13.80 10.20
CA ALA A 33 14.04 -15.13 10.54
C ALA A 33 12.98 -16.24 10.38
N GLY A 34 11.70 -15.92 10.26
CA GLY A 34 10.62 -16.89 10.07
C GLY A 34 10.52 -17.93 11.20
N GLU A 35 10.16 -19.14 10.84
CA GLU A 35 9.99 -20.26 11.79
C GLU A 35 11.33 -20.74 12.41
N ASP A 36 12.43 -20.60 11.69
CA ASP A 36 13.77 -21.00 12.18
C ASP A 36 14.22 -20.16 13.37
N GLY A 37 13.68 -18.96 13.51
CA GLY A 37 13.96 -18.02 14.58
C GLY A 37 15.40 -17.50 14.55
N VAL A 38 15.73 -16.67 15.51
CA VAL A 38 17.04 -16.02 15.67
C VAL A 38 17.45 -16.00 17.15
N SER A 39 18.72 -16.25 17.45
CA SER A 39 19.24 -16.23 18.82
C SER A 39 19.43 -14.80 19.33
N ARG A 40 19.48 -14.63 20.68
CA ARG A 40 19.76 -13.31 21.28
C ARG A 40 21.15 -12.79 20.91
N LEU A 41 22.10 -13.66 20.68
CA LEU A 41 23.45 -13.28 20.27
C LEU A 41 23.46 -12.72 18.85
N GLU A 42 22.80 -13.41 17.91
CA GLU A 42 22.63 -12.93 16.53
C GLU A 42 21.82 -11.63 16.48
N LEU A 43 20.80 -11.48 17.33
CA LEU A 43 20.06 -10.22 17.44
C LEU A 43 20.97 -9.08 17.90
N ALA A 44 21.85 -9.32 18.90
CA ALA A 44 22.79 -8.32 19.37
C ALA A 44 23.79 -7.92 18.29
N ASP A 45 24.33 -8.89 17.58
CA ASP A 45 25.29 -8.69 16.49
C ASP A 45 24.66 -7.87 15.32
N ARG A 46 23.49 -8.30 14.86
CA ARG A 46 22.80 -7.67 13.71
C ARG A 46 22.21 -6.29 14.02
N THR A 47 21.88 -6.00 15.28
CA THR A 47 21.30 -4.69 15.68
C THR A 47 22.35 -3.73 16.22
N GLY A 48 23.55 -4.21 16.58
CA GLY A 48 24.56 -3.44 17.33
C GLY A 48 24.14 -3.13 18.78
N LEU A 49 23.09 -3.78 19.29
CA LEU A 49 22.62 -3.59 20.67
C LEU A 49 23.43 -4.47 21.65
N THR A 50 23.54 -4.00 22.90
CA THR A 50 24.14 -4.81 23.95
C THR A 50 23.31 -6.06 24.25
N PRO A 51 23.92 -7.20 24.64
CA PRO A 51 23.19 -8.42 25.03
C PRO A 51 22.14 -8.19 26.12
N GLN A 52 22.39 -7.26 27.04
CA GLN A 52 21.43 -6.87 28.08
C GLN A 52 20.20 -6.15 27.49
N ALA A 53 20.41 -5.23 26.51
CA ALA A 53 19.32 -4.54 25.85
C ALA A 53 18.44 -5.52 25.07
N VAL A 54 19.06 -6.44 24.30
CA VAL A 54 18.35 -7.49 23.56
C VAL A 54 17.56 -8.38 24.53
N SER A 55 18.17 -8.79 25.66
CA SER A 55 17.48 -9.60 26.67
C SER A 55 16.25 -8.92 27.25
N LYS A 56 16.32 -7.61 27.55
CA LYS A 56 15.16 -6.82 28.03
C LYS A 56 14.07 -6.69 26.97
N ILE A 57 14.47 -6.41 25.71
CA ILE A 57 13.52 -6.27 24.61
C ILE A 57 12.82 -7.60 24.35
N THR A 58 13.56 -8.69 24.21
CA THR A 58 12.98 -10.01 23.93
C THR A 58 12.11 -10.52 25.08
N ALA A 59 12.46 -10.25 26.34
CA ALA A 59 11.64 -10.57 27.50
C ALA A 59 10.29 -9.83 27.44
N ARG A 60 10.29 -8.54 27.10
CA ARG A 60 9.08 -7.74 26.92
C ARG A 60 8.22 -8.28 25.79
N LEU A 61 8.82 -8.52 24.59
CA LEU A 61 8.08 -9.05 23.44
C LEU A 61 7.43 -10.42 23.74
N ARG A 62 8.10 -11.26 24.54
CA ARG A 62 7.52 -12.54 25.01
C ARG A 62 6.36 -12.32 25.97
N ALA A 63 6.49 -11.38 26.92
CA ALA A 63 5.42 -11.03 27.85
C ALA A 63 4.18 -10.46 27.12
N GLU A 64 4.40 -9.74 26.03
CA GLU A 64 3.32 -9.21 25.16
C GLU A 64 2.78 -10.26 24.17
N GLY A 65 3.32 -11.49 24.17
CA GLY A 65 2.93 -12.58 23.27
C GLY A 65 3.41 -12.41 21.83
N LEU A 66 4.25 -11.42 21.52
CA LEU A 66 4.73 -11.12 20.16
C LEU A 66 5.89 -12.02 19.72
N ALA A 67 6.61 -12.62 20.67
CA ALA A 67 7.72 -13.54 20.41
C ALA A 67 7.59 -14.82 21.24
N ALA A 68 8.02 -15.94 20.67
CA ALA A 68 8.06 -17.24 21.34
C ALA A 68 9.41 -17.93 21.11
N GLU A 69 9.68 -19.00 21.84
CA GLU A 69 10.85 -19.85 21.59
C GLU A 69 10.58 -20.74 20.36
N ALA A 70 11.53 -20.77 19.42
CA ALA A 70 11.49 -21.60 18.22
C ALA A 70 12.18 -22.95 18.41
N GLY A 71 12.79 -23.18 19.58
CA GLY A 71 13.58 -24.39 19.87
C GLY A 71 15.04 -24.07 20.17
N GLN A 72 15.85 -25.14 20.26
CA GLN A 72 17.29 -25.05 20.44
C GLN A 72 18.00 -25.30 19.12
N ARG A 73 18.88 -24.39 18.71
CA ARG A 73 19.76 -24.64 17.55
C ARG A 73 20.89 -25.59 17.96
N ALA A 74 21.28 -26.49 17.04
CA ALA A 74 22.44 -27.33 17.23
C ALA A 74 23.69 -26.48 17.50
N SER A 75 24.42 -26.83 18.54
CA SER A 75 25.64 -26.13 18.96
C SER A 75 26.85 -26.77 18.32
N THR A 76 27.74 -25.98 17.76
CA THR A 76 29.06 -26.43 17.25
C THR A 76 30.15 -26.46 18.35
N GLY A 77 29.78 -26.47 19.64
CA GLY A 77 30.78 -26.56 20.74
C GLY A 77 30.47 -25.75 21.99
N GLY A 78 29.17 -25.52 22.30
CA GLY A 78 28.76 -24.82 23.52
C GLY A 78 27.33 -25.19 23.94
N LYS A 79 26.80 -24.50 24.99
CA LYS A 79 25.38 -24.67 25.35
C LYS A 79 24.49 -24.26 24.19
N PRO A 80 23.52 -25.11 23.74
CA PRO A 80 22.62 -24.76 22.67
C PRO A 80 21.91 -23.41 22.91
N ALA A 81 21.94 -22.53 21.91
CA ALA A 81 21.30 -21.23 22.02
C ALA A 81 19.80 -21.39 21.75
N THR A 82 18.96 -20.80 22.61
CA THR A 82 17.52 -20.71 22.38
C THR A 82 17.24 -19.71 21.26
N ALA A 83 16.65 -20.18 20.16
CA ALA A 83 16.14 -19.33 19.10
C ALA A 83 14.77 -18.74 19.49
N LEU A 84 14.52 -17.51 19.06
CA LEU A 84 13.25 -16.81 19.24
C LEU A 84 12.65 -16.54 17.86
N ARG A 85 11.34 -16.69 17.73
CA ARG A 85 10.57 -16.38 16.52
C ARG A 85 9.44 -15.41 16.81
N LEU A 86 8.99 -14.74 15.78
CA LEU A 86 7.74 -13.97 15.83
C LEU A 86 6.56 -14.91 16.09
N VAL A 87 5.51 -14.40 16.73
CA VAL A 87 4.19 -15.06 16.83
C VAL A 87 3.25 -14.36 15.84
N PRO A 88 3.08 -14.86 14.60
CA PRO A 88 2.33 -14.14 13.57
C PRO A 88 0.89 -13.84 13.99
N GLY A 89 0.18 -14.81 14.56
CA GLY A 89 -1.21 -14.67 14.99
C GLY A 89 -1.43 -13.80 16.24
N ALA A 90 -0.36 -13.22 16.85
CA ALA A 90 -0.50 -12.40 18.05
C ALA A 90 -1.20 -11.06 17.79
N ARG A 91 -1.06 -10.53 16.59
CA ARG A 91 -1.69 -9.27 16.17
C ARG A 91 -2.08 -9.34 14.70
N HIS A 92 -3.08 -8.55 14.34
CA HIS A 92 -3.60 -8.47 12.97
C HIS A 92 -3.74 -7.02 12.52
N ALA A 93 -3.74 -6.81 11.22
CA ALA A 93 -4.08 -5.53 10.60
C ALA A 93 -5.02 -5.77 9.42
N VAL A 94 -5.95 -4.84 9.21
CA VAL A 94 -6.79 -4.84 8.00
C VAL A 94 -6.19 -3.88 6.98
N GLY A 95 -6.08 -4.33 5.73
CA GLY A 95 -5.92 -3.48 4.56
C GLY A 95 -7.26 -3.31 3.87
N LEU A 96 -7.57 -2.10 3.46
CA LEU A 96 -8.75 -1.74 2.70
C LEU A 96 -8.33 -0.96 1.47
N HIS A 97 -8.68 -1.41 0.29
CA HIS A 97 -8.47 -0.70 -0.97
C HIS A 97 -9.82 -0.23 -1.51
N LEU A 98 -9.97 1.07 -1.67
CA LEU A 98 -11.11 1.71 -2.29
C LEU A 98 -10.71 2.05 -3.73
N ASP A 99 -11.04 1.19 -4.70
CA ASP A 99 -10.92 1.54 -6.13
C ASP A 99 -12.22 2.22 -6.59
N ARG A 100 -12.30 2.64 -7.81
CA ARG A 100 -13.46 3.41 -8.33
C ARG A 100 -14.73 2.57 -8.39
N ASP A 101 -14.60 1.29 -8.74
CA ASP A 101 -15.70 0.35 -8.99
C ASP A 101 -15.60 -0.96 -8.18
N GLU A 102 -14.56 -1.09 -7.35
CA GLU A 102 -14.30 -2.28 -6.55
C GLU A 102 -13.73 -1.90 -5.18
N LEU A 103 -14.10 -2.63 -4.17
CA LEU A 103 -13.56 -2.54 -2.83
C LEU A 103 -12.96 -3.89 -2.45
N THR A 104 -11.71 -3.89 -2.00
CA THR A 104 -11.06 -5.09 -1.50
C THR A 104 -10.59 -4.87 -0.06
N ALA A 105 -10.87 -5.84 0.80
CA ALA A 105 -10.40 -5.88 2.17
C ALA A 105 -9.57 -7.14 2.41
N VAL A 106 -8.45 -7.03 3.14
CA VAL A 106 -7.61 -8.15 3.55
C VAL A 106 -7.30 -8.06 5.03
N LEU A 107 -7.35 -9.17 5.72
CA LEU A 107 -6.81 -9.33 7.06
C LEU A 107 -5.43 -9.98 6.94
N VAL A 108 -4.43 -9.37 7.55
CA VAL A 108 -3.08 -9.94 7.62
C VAL A 108 -2.68 -10.16 9.07
N ASP A 109 -1.83 -11.16 9.29
CA ASP A 109 -1.18 -11.38 10.57
C ASP A 109 -0.01 -10.42 10.82
N LEU A 110 0.66 -10.53 11.95
CA LEU A 110 1.80 -9.68 12.30
C LEU A 110 3.00 -9.85 11.35
N ALA A 111 3.15 -10.98 10.68
CA ALA A 111 4.18 -11.19 9.66
C ALA A 111 3.81 -10.51 8.32
N GLY A 112 2.57 -10.09 8.16
CA GLY A 112 2.00 -9.54 6.93
C GLY A 112 1.47 -10.61 5.99
N THR A 113 1.23 -11.83 6.48
CA THR A 113 0.65 -12.92 5.70
C THR A 113 -0.87 -12.78 5.66
N PRO A 114 -1.50 -12.85 4.47
CA PRO A 114 -2.95 -12.82 4.37
C PRO A 114 -3.63 -14.00 5.09
N VAL A 115 -4.59 -13.69 5.95
CA VAL A 115 -5.41 -14.64 6.72
C VAL A 115 -6.78 -14.80 6.07
N ALA A 116 -7.39 -13.69 5.67
CA ALA A 116 -8.68 -13.66 4.99
C ALA A 116 -8.73 -12.47 4.02
N ALA A 117 -9.54 -12.58 2.98
CA ALA A 117 -9.75 -11.52 2.01
C ALA A 117 -11.19 -11.51 1.51
N ARG A 118 -11.71 -10.33 1.20
CA ARG A 118 -13.02 -10.11 0.61
C ARG A 118 -12.90 -9.08 -0.50
N THR A 119 -13.72 -9.23 -1.53
CA THR A 119 -13.85 -8.26 -2.62
C THR A 119 -15.34 -8.08 -2.91
N ALA A 120 -15.76 -6.84 -3.09
CA ALA A 120 -17.15 -6.49 -3.37
C ALA A 120 -17.24 -5.40 -4.45
N PRO A 121 -18.31 -5.34 -5.23
CA PRO A 121 -18.61 -4.20 -6.06
C PRO A 121 -18.71 -2.93 -5.21
N PHE A 122 -18.23 -1.83 -5.76
CA PHE A 122 -18.16 -0.55 -5.07
C PHE A 122 -18.42 0.58 -6.06
N ASP A 123 -18.96 1.68 -5.59
CA ASP A 123 -19.09 2.89 -6.38
C ASP A 123 -18.53 4.07 -5.59
N PHE A 124 -17.31 4.47 -5.94
CA PHE A 124 -16.65 5.63 -5.33
C PHE A 124 -17.41 6.93 -5.64
N GLY A 125 -18.21 6.94 -6.69
CA GLY A 125 -19.04 8.06 -7.11
C GLY A 125 -20.36 8.21 -6.36
N ALA A 126 -20.82 7.19 -5.64
CA ALA A 126 -22.12 7.16 -4.99
C ALA A 126 -22.29 8.16 -3.81
N GLY A 127 -21.20 8.85 -3.45
CA GLY A 127 -21.16 9.79 -2.33
C GLY A 127 -20.62 9.20 -1.06
N ALA A 128 -20.15 10.09 -0.16
CA ALA A 128 -19.36 9.71 0.99
C ALA A 128 -20.08 8.75 1.95
N ASP A 129 -21.35 8.99 2.25
CA ASP A 129 -22.09 8.15 3.20
C ASP A 129 -22.26 6.72 2.72
N GLN A 130 -22.61 6.54 1.44
CA GLN A 130 -22.77 5.21 0.85
C GLN A 130 -21.43 4.47 0.75
N ALA A 131 -20.38 5.15 0.29
CA ALA A 131 -19.03 4.60 0.20
C ALA A 131 -18.51 4.18 1.58
N LEU A 132 -18.67 5.02 2.61
CA LEU A 132 -18.28 4.70 3.99
C LEU A 132 -19.09 3.53 4.57
N ALA A 133 -20.39 3.47 4.27
CA ALA A 133 -21.23 2.35 4.72
C ALA A 133 -20.77 1.03 4.10
N ALA A 134 -20.50 1.01 2.79
CA ALA A 134 -19.98 -0.17 2.10
C ALA A 134 -18.61 -0.60 2.65
N ALA A 135 -17.67 0.34 2.78
CA ALA A 135 -16.34 0.08 3.34
C ALA A 135 -16.43 -0.49 4.77
N THR A 136 -17.28 0.09 5.61
CA THR A 136 -17.47 -0.37 6.99
C THR A 136 -18.10 -1.76 7.04
N ALA A 137 -19.07 -2.04 6.19
CA ALA A 137 -19.74 -3.34 6.12
C ALA A 137 -18.76 -4.45 5.71
N GLU A 138 -17.91 -4.22 4.70
CA GLU A 138 -16.92 -5.20 4.25
C GLU A 138 -15.83 -5.47 5.29
N VAL A 139 -15.33 -4.44 5.97
CA VAL A 139 -14.37 -4.64 7.08
C VAL A 139 -14.99 -5.48 8.19
N ARG A 140 -16.24 -5.20 8.59
CA ARG A 140 -16.94 -5.97 9.64
C ARG A 140 -17.20 -7.41 9.21
N ALA A 141 -17.60 -7.62 7.95
CA ALA A 141 -17.81 -8.96 7.41
C ALA A 141 -16.50 -9.77 7.36
N LEU A 142 -15.40 -9.14 6.92
CA LEU A 142 -14.07 -9.76 6.93
C LEU A 142 -13.65 -10.23 8.33
N LEU A 143 -13.86 -9.39 9.35
CA LEU A 143 -13.52 -9.72 10.72
C LEU A 143 -14.41 -10.84 11.28
N ALA A 144 -15.69 -10.83 10.96
CA ALA A 144 -16.63 -11.90 11.37
C ALA A 144 -16.28 -13.24 10.74
N ASP A 145 -15.93 -13.27 9.46
CA ASP A 145 -15.49 -14.48 8.76
C ASP A 145 -14.20 -15.04 9.38
N ALA A 146 -13.25 -14.18 9.71
CA ALA A 146 -11.98 -14.58 10.33
C ALA A 146 -12.17 -15.13 11.74
N ASP A 147 -13.01 -14.51 12.56
CA ASP A 147 -13.32 -15.01 13.92
C ASP A 147 -14.04 -16.36 13.87
N GLY A 148 -14.95 -16.57 12.91
CA GLY A 148 -15.62 -17.85 12.69
C GLY A 148 -14.64 -18.98 12.30
N ALA A 149 -13.64 -18.65 11.48
CA ALA A 149 -12.62 -19.61 11.05
C ALA A 149 -11.67 -20.02 12.20
N VAL A 150 -11.33 -19.10 13.11
CA VAL A 150 -10.47 -19.38 14.28
C VAL A 150 -11.21 -20.11 15.39
N GLY A 151 -12.53 -19.90 15.53
CA GLY A 151 -13.37 -20.55 16.56
C GLY A 151 -13.78 -21.99 16.22
N GLY A 152 -13.69 -22.37 14.94
CA GLY A 152 -13.94 -23.73 14.47
C GLY A 152 -12.67 -24.58 14.59
N GLY A 153 -12.46 -25.24 15.74
CA GLY A 153 -11.38 -26.22 15.89
C GLY A 153 -11.46 -27.32 14.83
N PRO A 154 -10.38 -28.10 14.57
CA PRO A 154 -10.32 -29.05 13.46
C PRO A 154 -11.35 -30.18 13.64
N GLY A 155 -12.52 -29.97 13.03
CA GLY A 155 -13.50 -31.01 12.81
C GLY A 155 -12.93 -32.01 11.81
N ALA A 156 -13.08 -33.34 12.11
CA ALA A 156 -12.54 -34.44 11.36
C ALA A 156 -12.84 -34.34 9.85
N PRO A 157 -11.96 -34.93 8.98
CA PRO A 157 -12.12 -34.84 7.55
C PRO A 157 -13.34 -35.70 7.12
N ALA A 158 -14.37 -35.03 6.61
CA ALA A 158 -15.46 -35.68 5.91
C ALA A 158 -14.94 -36.15 4.55
N GLY A 159 -14.80 -37.45 4.41
CA GLY A 159 -14.51 -38.08 3.14
C GLY A 159 -15.67 -37.91 2.16
N GLY A 160 -15.42 -37.29 1.03
CA GLY A 160 -16.33 -37.15 -0.09
C GLY A 160 -15.53 -37.17 -1.39
N GLY A 161 -15.65 -38.28 -2.13
CA GLY A 161 -14.95 -38.52 -3.38
C GLY A 161 -15.40 -37.63 -4.55
N PRO A 162 -14.68 -37.65 -5.68
CA PRO A 162 -14.82 -36.70 -6.76
C PRO A 162 -16.03 -36.98 -7.66
N GLY A 163 -16.94 -35.99 -7.76
CA GLY A 163 -18.01 -35.99 -8.74
C GLY A 163 -17.59 -35.28 -10.02
N ALA A 164 -17.75 -35.93 -11.16
CA ALA A 164 -17.41 -35.49 -12.49
C ALA A 164 -18.28 -34.30 -12.98
N PRO A 165 -17.83 -33.55 -14.01
CA PRO A 165 -18.51 -32.38 -14.49
C PRO A 165 -19.63 -32.67 -15.46
N ALA A 166 -20.76 -32.00 -15.30
CA ALA A 166 -21.83 -31.95 -16.29
C ALA A 166 -21.71 -30.67 -17.13
N GLY A 167 -21.64 -30.87 -18.43
CA GLY A 167 -21.61 -29.77 -19.41
C GLY A 167 -23.03 -29.36 -19.85
N GLY A 168 -23.14 -28.21 -20.43
CA GLY A 168 -24.29 -27.68 -21.16
C GLY A 168 -24.28 -26.18 -20.97
N GLY A 169 -24.40 -25.30 -21.95
CA GLY A 169 -24.89 -25.37 -23.27
C GLY A 169 -25.20 -23.92 -23.66
N PHE A 170 -24.83 -23.53 -24.83
CA PHE A 170 -25.01 -22.23 -25.49
C PHE A 170 -26.43 -21.69 -25.51
N GLY A 171 -26.60 -20.37 -25.45
CA GLY A 171 -27.81 -19.67 -25.87
C GLY A 171 -27.59 -18.18 -25.96
N GLY A 172 -27.34 -17.69 -27.18
CA GLY A 172 -27.24 -16.27 -27.48
C GLY A 172 -28.61 -15.60 -27.67
N ALA A 173 -28.63 -14.29 -27.52
CA ALA A 173 -29.60 -13.45 -28.25
C ALA A 173 -29.07 -12.01 -28.35
N VAL A 174 -29.15 -11.52 -29.57
CA VAL A 174 -28.78 -10.19 -30.05
C VAL A 174 -30.04 -9.30 -30.02
N GLY A 175 -29.89 -7.97 -29.83
CA GLY A 175 -30.88 -6.92 -30.08
C GLY A 175 -30.53 -5.72 -29.21
N GLY A 176 -30.22 -4.55 -29.65
CA GLY A 176 -30.64 -3.82 -30.85
C GLY A 176 -31.39 -2.56 -30.44
N GLY A 177 -30.84 -1.38 -30.78
CA GLY A 177 -31.62 -0.13 -30.94
C GLY A 177 -31.46 0.87 -29.78
N SER A 178 -30.93 1.99 -30.00
CA SER A 178 -31.15 3.21 -30.75
C SER A 178 -31.50 4.41 -29.84
N ASP A 179 -30.76 5.49 -30.10
CA ASP A 179 -31.14 6.89 -30.18
C ASP A 179 -31.45 7.76 -28.94
N GLY A 180 -30.74 8.86 -28.87
CA GLY A 180 -31.30 10.18 -28.90
C GLY A 180 -31.05 11.10 -27.70
N GLY A 181 -30.50 12.24 -27.98
CA GLY A 181 -30.79 13.43 -27.19
C GLY A 181 -29.65 14.33 -26.78
N VAL A 182 -29.33 15.25 -27.65
CA VAL A 182 -28.52 16.46 -27.43
C VAL A 182 -29.27 17.44 -26.54
N GLY A 183 -28.57 18.09 -25.61
CA GLY A 183 -29.11 19.19 -24.83
C GLY A 183 -28.02 20.12 -24.31
N ASP A 184 -27.80 21.20 -25.06
CA ASP A 184 -26.97 22.35 -24.72
C ASP A 184 -27.51 23.12 -23.51
N GLY A 185 -26.64 23.68 -22.68
CA GLY A 185 -27.02 24.63 -21.65
C GLY A 185 -25.84 25.38 -21.06
N PHE A 186 -25.50 26.50 -21.68
CA PHE A 186 -24.56 27.53 -21.20
C PHE A 186 -25.14 28.39 -20.07
N GLY A 187 -24.27 28.90 -19.23
CA GLY A 187 -24.44 30.07 -18.37
C GLY A 187 -23.88 29.85 -16.97
N GLY A 188 -22.93 30.51 -16.42
CA GLY A 188 -22.45 31.86 -16.49
C GLY A 188 -22.32 32.43 -15.10
N ALA A 189 -21.17 33.14 -14.86
CA ALA A 189 -20.96 34.20 -13.88
C ALA A 189 -20.36 33.81 -12.50
N VAL A 190 -19.10 34.07 -12.32
CA VAL A 190 -18.31 35.19 -11.74
C VAL A 190 -18.71 35.70 -10.34
N GLY A 191 -17.70 35.74 -9.46
CA GLY A 191 -17.60 36.67 -8.31
C GLY A 191 -17.31 35.95 -7.00
N GLY A 192 -16.12 36.01 -6.47
CA GLY A 192 -15.49 37.12 -5.82
C GLY A 192 -15.21 36.79 -4.38
N ALA A 193 -14.01 37.10 -3.98
CA ALA A 193 -13.58 37.56 -2.67
C ALA A 193 -12.57 36.67 -1.92
N LEU A 194 -11.41 37.26 -1.87
CA LEU A 194 -10.24 36.94 -1.04
C LEU A 194 -10.55 37.04 0.47
N GLY A 195 -10.05 36.12 1.23
CA GLY A 195 -10.01 36.20 2.67
C GLY A 195 -9.05 35.15 3.22
N SER A 196 -7.79 35.55 3.41
CA SER A 196 -6.86 34.80 4.27
C SER A 196 -7.19 35.06 5.73
N PRO A 197 -6.99 34.06 6.58
CA PRO A 197 -6.33 34.34 7.84
C PRO A 197 -5.10 33.47 8.09
N ALA A 198 -4.18 34.10 8.75
CA ALA A 198 -2.90 33.65 9.19
C ALA A 198 -2.93 32.58 10.29
N GLY A 199 -1.93 31.71 10.24
CA GLY A 199 -1.07 31.33 11.33
C GLY A 199 -1.65 30.48 12.48
N GLY A 200 -1.06 29.31 12.68
CA GLY A 200 -1.14 28.59 13.93
C GLY A 200 -0.81 27.11 13.72
N GLY A 201 0.47 26.74 13.69
CA GLY A 201 0.86 25.35 13.86
C GLY A 201 0.65 24.90 15.31
N PRO A 202 0.32 23.62 15.49
CA PRO A 202 0.98 22.88 16.56
C PRO A 202 1.57 21.58 16.01
N GLY A 203 2.88 21.45 16.17
CA GLY A 203 3.56 20.16 16.13
C GLY A 203 3.04 19.28 17.27
N GLY A 204 2.20 18.33 16.90
CA GLY A 204 1.77 17.24 17.75
C GLY A 204 2.58 15.99 17.46
N ALA A 205 3.65 15.77 18.22
CA ALA A 205 4.33 14.48 18.28
C ALA A 205 3.36 13.45 18.84
N VAL A 206 2.86 12.55 18.00
CA VAL A 206 2.07 11.40 18.44
C VAL A 206 3.05 10.35 18.95
N GLY A 207 3.46 10.50 20.20
CA GLY A 207 4.10 9.45 21.00
C GLY A 207 3.02 8.49 21.50
N GLY A 208 2.47 7.64 20.63
CA GLY A 208 1.58 6.56 21.04
C GLY A 208 2.39 5.38 21.56
N GLY A 209 2.38 5.16 22.87
CA GLY A 209 2.81 3.92 23.48
C GLY A 209 1.94 2.77 22.94
N LEU A 210 2.53 1.56 22.87
CA LEU A 210 1.88 0.29 22.53
C LEU A 210 0.81 -0.13 23.59
N GLY A 211 -0.07 0.79 23.97
CA GLY A 211 -1.22 0.54 24.80
C GLY A 211 -2.44 0.40 23.89
N GLY A 212 -2.70 -0.80 23.37
CA GLY A 212 -3.96 -1.11 22.74
C GLY A 212 -5.07 -0.92 23.76
N ALA A 213 -5.95 0.06 23.53
CA ALA A 213 -7.22 0.13 24.25
C ALA A 213 -7.97 -1.17 23.94
N ALA A 214 -8.11 -2.03 24.95
CA ALA A 214 -8.98 -3.17 24.90
C ALA A 214 -10.39 -2.67 24.66
N VAL A 215 -10.91 -2.89 23.46
CA VAL A 215 -12.33 -2.72 23.15
C VAL A 215 -13.04 -3.81 23.93
N GLY A 216 -13.63 -3.43 25.06
CA GLY A 216 -14.45 -4.30 25.88
C GLY A 216 -15.75 -4.67 25.15
N GLY A 217 -15.73 -5.79 24.47
CA GLY A 217 -16.84 -6.46 23.83
C GLY A 217 -16.44 -7.91 23.65
N THR A 218 -17.41 -8.82 23.64
CA THR A 218 -17.27 -10.25 23.35
C THR A 218 -16.79 -10.47 21.92
N GLY A 219 -15.61 -9.93 21.59
CA GLY A 219 -14.96 -10.08 20.30
C GLY A 219 -14.09 -11.32 20.31
N GLY A 220 -14.11 -12.06 19.19
CA GLY A 220 -13.28 -13.23 18.96
C GLY A 220 -11.79 -12.93 19.06
N ALA A 221 -10.97 -13.96 18.98
CA ALA A 221 -9.51 -13.88 19.15
C ALA A 221 -8.81 -12.91 18.19
N VAL A 222 -9.36 -12.75 16.99
CA VAL A 222 -8.83 -11.85 15.95
C VAL A 222 -9.07 -10.40 16.31
N VAL A 223 -10.28 -10.07 16.74
CA VAL A 223 -10.66 -8.68 17.13
C VAL A 223 -9.85 -8.21 18.33
N GLY A 224 -9.59 -9.07 19.29
CA GLY A 224 -8.73 -8.75 20.46
C GLY A 224 -7.27 -8.44 20.10
N GLY A 225 -6.80 -8.89 18.95
CA GLY A 225 -5.44 -8.65 18.45
C GLY A 225 -5.33 -7.60 17.31
N LEU A 226 -6.44 -6.95 16.94
CA LEU A 226 -6.45 -6.03 15.81
C LEU A 226 -5.77 -4.70 16.14
N LEU A 227 -4.83 -4.30 15.29
CA LEU A 227 -4.05 -3.06 15.45
C LEU A 227 -4.74 -1.84 14.82
N GLY A 228 -5.49 -2.05 13.75
CA GLY A 228 -6.19 -1.00 13.03
C GLY A 228 -6.43 -1.35 11.56
N VAL A 229 -6.87 -0.35 10.81
CA VAL A 229 -7.19 -0.44 9.38
C VAL A 229 -6.31 0.51 8.59
N GLY A 230 -5.56 -0.01 7.63
CA GLY A 230 -4.86 0.77 6.62
C GLY A 230 -5.74 0.90 5.38
N VAL A 231 -5.89 2.11 4.90
CA VAL A 231 -6.74 2.43 3.75
C VAL A 231 -5.89 2.92 2.60
N ALA A 232 -6.05 2.32 1.44
CA ALA A 232 -5.53 2.78 0.17
C ALA A 232 -6.68 3.37 -0.63
N ALA A 233 -6.55 4.62 -1.07
CA ALA A 233 -7.59 5.32 -1.82
C ALA A 233 -6.99 6.04 -3.04
N PRO A 234 -7.82 6.36 -4.07
CA PRO A 234 -7.38 7.20 -5.17
C PRO A 234 -6.89 8.57 -4.68
N GLY A 235 -5.82 9.06 -5.28
CA GLY A 235 -5.33 10.41 -5.06
C GLY A 235 -6.02 11.47 -5.93
N PRO A 236 -5.69 12.75 -5.70
CA PRO A 236 -4.78 13.26 -4.68
C PRO A 236 -5.38 13.26 -3.27
N LEU A 237 -4.52 13.10 -2.26
CA LEU A 237 -4.90 13.12 -0.85
C LEU A 237 -3.69 13.57 0.01
N ASP A 238 -3.96 14.02 1.23
CA ASP A 238 -2.93 14.26 2.24
C ASP A 238 -2.95 13.11 3.27
N HIS A 239 -1.92 12.25 3.23
CA HIS A 239 -1.80 11.12 4.15
C HIS A 239 -1.62 11.56 5.62
N GLY A 240 -1.01 12.73 5.85
CA GLY A 240 -0.76 13.28 7.19
C GLY A 240 -2.04 13.69 7.90
N SER A 241 -2.94 14.42 7.24
CA SER A 241 -4.25 14.80 7.76
C SER A 241 -5.31 13.73 7.53
N GLY A 242 -5.14 12.86 6.52
CA GLY A 242 -6.12 11.85 6.13
C GLY A 242 -7.31 12.41 5.36
N VAL A 243 -7.06 13.50 4.61
CA VAL A 243 -8.06 14.24 3.83
C VAL A 243 -7.87 13.94 2.36
N LEU A 244 -8.96 13.63 1.66
CA LEU A 244 -8.99 13.55 0.20
C LEU A 244 -9.02 14.96 -0.38
N HIS A 245 -8.32 15.15 -1.49
CA HIS A 245 -8.40 16.35 -2.31
C HIS A 245 -9.27 16.11 -3.55
N ARG A 246 -9.09 16.92 -4.59
CA ARG A 246 -9.88 16.85 -5.81
C ARG A 246 -9.54 15.60 -6.62
N VAL A 247 -10.09 14.46 -6.22
CA VAL A 247 -9.94 13.19 -6.95
C VAL A 247 -10.51 13.33 -8.36
N THR A 248 -9.72 13.01 -9.39
CA THR A 248 -10.10 13.14 -10.79
C THR A 248 -11.36 12.33 -11.11
N GLY A 249 -12.40 12.99 -11.57
CA GLY A 249 -13.72 12.41 -11.83
C GLY A 249 -14.67 12.37 -10.62
N PHE A 250 -14.20 12.74 -9.42
CA PHE A 250 -14.98 12.64 -8.18
C PHE A 250 -14.84 13.90 -7.31
N PRO A 251 -15.30 15.08 -7.79
CA PRO A 251 -15.10 16.35 -7.10
C PRO A 251 -15.77 16.42 -5.72
N GLN A 252 -16.76 15.57 -5.44
CA GLN A 252 -17.46 15.50 -4.16
C GLN A 252 -16.58 15.05 -3.00
N TRP A 253 -15.39 14.50 -3.26
CA TRP A 253 -14.44 14.09 -2.22
C TRP A 253 -13.47 15.20 -1.80
N ASP A 254 -13.48 16.35 -2.48
CA ASP A 254 -12.55 17.44 -2.16
C ASP A 254 -12.74 17.97 -0.74
N GLY A 255 -11.68 17.93 0.06
CA GLY A 255 -11.70 18.32 1.47
C GLY A 255 -12.32 17.28 2.42
N PHE A 256 -12.68 16.09 1.94
CA PHE A 256 -13.36 15.09 2.78
C PHE A 256 -12.37 14.37 3.73
N PRO A 257 -12.62 14.34 5.06
CA PRO A 257 -11.72 13.76 6.06
C PRO A 257 -11.92 12.23 6.16
N LEU A 258 -11.56 11.49 5.11
CA LEU A 258 -11.83 10.06 4.95
C LEU A 258 -11.31 9.23 6.12
N ARG A 259 -10.08 9.51 6.60
CA ARG A 259 -9.48 8.80 7.73
C ARG A 259 -10.32 8.95 9.00
N ALA A 260 -10.71 10.17 9.34
CA ALA A 260 -11.49 10.45 10.56
C ALA A 260 -12.89 9.81 10.48
N ALA A 261 -13.55 9.93 9.31
CA ALA A 261 -14.88 9.36 9.10
C ALA A 261 -14.90 7.82 9.18
N LEU A 262 -13.88 7.15 8.64
CA LEU A 262 -13.75 5.69 8.77
C LEU A 262 -13.38 5.28 10.20
N ALA A 263 -12.47 6.01 10.86
CA ALA A 263 -12.09 5.71 12.24
C ALA A 263 -13.29 5.80 13.19
N GLU A 264 -14.15 6.80 13.03
CA GLU A 264 -15.38 6.95 13.80
C GLU A 264 -16.36 5.79 13.57
N ARG A 265 -16.62 5.43 12.29
CA ARG A 265 -17.58 4.37 11.94
C ARG A 265 -17.10 2.97 12.35
N LEU A 266 -15.80 2.72 12.27
CA LEU A 266 -15.20 1.43 12.62
C LEU A 266 -14.89 1.31 14.11
N ALA A 267 -14.76 2.42 14.83
CA ALA A 267 -14.22 2.52 16.20
C ALA A 267 -12.80 1.90 16.30
N LEU A 268 -11.98 2.05 15.26
CA LEU A 268 -10.63 1.50 15.13
C LEU A 268 -9.66 2.59 14.66
N PRO A 269 -8.37 2.49 15.00
CA PRO A 269 -7.34 3.33 14.39
C PRO A 269 -7.31 3.14 12.87
N VAL A 270 -7.29 4.25 12.12
CA VAL A 270 -7.21 4.24 10.66
C VAL A 270 -6.00 5.03 10.21
N VAL A 271 -5.25 4.49 9.26
CA VAL A 271 -4.21 5.17 8.50
C VAL A 271 -4.60 5.19 7.02
N LEU A 272 -4.25 6.27 6.31
CA LEU A 272 -4.64 6.47 4.90
C LEU A 272 -3.41 6.82 4.07
N ASP A 273 -3.32 6.24 2.87
CA ASP A 273 -2.34 6.64 1.86
C ASP A 273 -2.93 6.45 0.45
N LYS A 274 -2.24 6.97 -0.58
CA LYS A 274 -2.59 6.68 -1.97
C LYS A 274 -2.40 5.19 -2.27
N ASP A 275 -3.25 4.67 -3.13
CA ASP A 275 -3.21 3.30 -3.63
C ASP A 275 -1.82 2.88 -4.14
N THR A 276 -1.19 3.73 -4.96
CA THR A 276 0.16 3.50 -5.48
C THR A 276 1.25 3.54 -4.40
N ASN A 277 1.13 4.41 -3.39
CA ASN A 277 2.05 4.45 -2.26
C ASN A 277 1.90 3.20 -1.37
N ALA A 278 0.67 2.77 -1.13
CA ALA A 278 0.39 1.54 -0.40
C ALA A 278 0.99 0.32 -1.12
N ALA A 279 0.78 0.21 -2.44
CA ALA A 279 1.40 -0.83 -3.25
C ALA A 279 2.92 -0.78 -3.17
N ALA A 280 3.52 0.39 -3.34
CA ALA A 280 4.98 0.56 -3.25
C ALA A 280 5.52 0.10 -1.88
N LEU A 281 4.84 0.46 -0.77
CA LEU A 281 5.18 -0.02 0.56
C LEU A 281 5.08 -1.56 0.65
N GLY A 282 4.04 -2.13 0.03
CA GLY A 282 3.83 -3.58 -0.04
C GLY A 282 4.96 -4.33 -0.77
N LEU A 283 5.62 -3.65 -1.69
CA LEU A 283 6.67 -4.19 -2.55
C LEU A 283 8.09 -3.90 -2.06
N THR A 284 8.27 -3.04 -1.06
CA THR A 284 9.60 -2.79 -0.47
C THR A 284 10.15 -4.06 0.16
N THR A 285 11.40 -4.37 -0.18
CA THR A 285 12.15 -5.44 0.48
C THR A 285 12.84 -4.87 1.73
N ALA A 286 12.53 -5.42 2.88
CA ALA A 286 13.10 -4.95 4.13
C ALA A 286 14.63 -5.02 4.11
N GLY A 287 15.30 -3.90 4.40
CA GLY A 287 16.75 -3.83 4.52
C GLY A 287 17.51 -3.58 3.23
N THR A 288 16.85 -3.40 2.10
CA THR A 288 17.47 -2.91 0.87
C THR A 288 17.35 -1.39 0.78
N ALA A 289 18.40 -0.73 0.30
CA ALA A 289 18.38 0.69 -0.05
C ALA A 289 17.95 0.91 -1.51
N GLU A 290 17.31 -0.11 -2.12
CA GLU A 290 16.89 -0.10 -3.51
C GLU A 290 15.86 1.01 -3.76
N SER A 291 16.07 1.75 -4.84
CA SER A 291 15.12 2.76 -5.33
C SER A 291 14.31 2.18 -6.47
N SER A 292 12.99 2.27 -6.40
CA SER A 292 12.11 1.66 -7.41
C SER A 292 10.86 2.50 -7.67
N ALA A 293 10.23 2.30 -8.82
CA ALA A 293 8.93 2.85 -9.11
C ALA A 293 7.94 1.72 -9.42
N TYR A 294 6.83 1.73 -8.71
CA TYR A 294 5.65 0.94 -9.06
C TYR A 294 4.73 1.77 -9.95
N LEU A 295 4.50 1.32 -11.17
CA LEU A 295 3.61 1.97 -12.15
C LEU A 295 2.29 1.21 -12.20
N HIS A 296 1.21 1.88 -11.87
CA HIS A 296 -0.14 1.33 -11.83
C HIS A 296 -0.97 1.82 -13.00
N LEU A 297 -1.30 0.95 -13.95
CA LEU A 297 -2.23 1.24 -15.02
C LEU A 297 -3.54 0.44 -14.80
N GLY A 298 -4.56 1.15 -14.37
CA GLY A 298 -5.90 0.63 -14.09
C GLY A 298 -6.96 1.49 -14.72
N THR A 299 -7.89 2.03 -13.93
CA THR A 299 -8.86 3.08 -14.33
C THR A 299 -8.20 4.44 -14.52
N GLY A 300 -7.02 4.63 -13.93
CA GLY A 300 -6.12 5.76 -14.08
C GLY A 300 -4.68 5.27 -14.22
N LEU A 301 -3.75 6.20 -14.21
CA LEU A 301 -2.31 5.94 -14.28
C LEU A 301 -1.58 6.69 -13.18
N GLY A 302 -0.98 5.99 -12.25
CA GLY A 302 -0.21 6.57 -11.16
C GLY A 302 1.11 5.83 -10.92
N ALA A 303 1.94 6.37 -10.04
CA ALA A 303 3.14 5.70 -9.56
C ALA A 303 3.28 5.78 -8.04
N GLY A 304 3.84 4.72 -7.46
CA GLY A 304 4.37 4.73 -6.10
C GLY A 304 5.88 4.68 -6.14
N LEU A 305 6.54 5.59 -5.46
CA LEU A 305 7.99 5.75 -5.50
C LEU A 305 8.63 5.24 -4.22
N VAL A 306 9.66 4.43 -4.36
CA VAL A 306 10.55 4.03 -3.26
C VAL A 306 11.92 4.62 -3.54
N LEU A 307 12.43 5.45 -2.65
CA LEU A 307 13.75 6.06 -2.77
C LEU A 307 14.57 5.74 -1.52
N GLY A 308 15.72 5.11 -1.71
CA GLY A 308 16.59 4.70 -0.61
C GLY A 308 15.91 3.70 0.35
N GLY A 309 15.00 2.86 -0.16
CA GLY A 309 14.28 1.85 0.61
C GLY A 309 13.03 2.34 1.35
N GLY A 310 12.69 3.64 1.26
CA GLY A 310 11.48 4.23 1.85
C GLY A 310 10.50 4.75 0.79
N VAL A 311 9.20 4.72 1.09
CA VAL A 311 8.17 5.29 0.20
C VAL A 311 8.29 6.81 0.18
N TYR A 312 8.51 7.38 -1.00
CA TYR A 312 8.62 8.81 -1.21
C TYR A 312 7.26 9.42 -1.54
N ARG A 313 6.70 10.13 -0.60
CA ARG A 313 5.37 10.78 -0.70
C ARG A 313 5.43 12.21 -1.19
N GLY A 314 6.63 12.83 -1.17
CA GLY A 314 6.77 14.26 -1.43
C GLY A 314 6.28 15.11 -0.25
N ALA A 315 6.31 16.43 -0.44
CA ALA A 315 5.97 17.39 0.62
C ALA A 315 4.47 17.41 0.98
N ARG A 316 3.60 16.99 0.04
CA ARG A 316 2.12 17.07 0.17
C ARG A 316 1.41 15.80 -0.25
N THR A 317 2.10 14.67 -0.26
CA THR A 317 1.62 13.37 -0.78
C THR A 317 1.40 13.35 -2.31
N ASP A 318 1.82 14.38 -3.04
CA ASP A 318 1.64 14.49 -4.49
C ASP A 318 2.73 13.79 -5.31
N ALA A 319 3.77 13.21 -4.68
CA ALA A 319 4.75 12.42 -5.41
C ALA A 319 4.05 11.24 -6.10
N GLY A 320 4.47 10.93 -7.33
CA GLY A 320 3.90 9.81 -8.09
C GLY A 320 2.66 10.17 -8.92
N GLU A 321 2.35 11.46 -9.13
CA GLU A 321 1.36 11.92 -10.12
C GLU A 321 1.88 11.70 -11.56
N PHE A 322 2.37 10.50 -11.78
CA PHE A 322 3.07 10.03 -12.98
C PHE A 322 2.23 10.13 -14.25
N GLY A 323 0.94 9.83 -14.14
CA GLY A 323 0.01 9.91 -15.27
C GLY A 323 -0.20 11.31 -15.79
N HIS A 324 0.07 12.34 -14.99
CA HIS A 324 -0.17 13.73 -15.37
C HIS A 324 1.06 14.45 -15.90
N GLN A 325 2.20 13.76 -16.10
CA GLN A 325 3.28 14.31 -16.88
C GLN A 325 2.84 14.53 -18.34
N VAL A 326 3.09 15.74 -18.87
CA VAL A 326 2.77 16.08 -20.25
C VAL A 326 3.85 15.52 -21.17
N ILE A 327 3.48 14.60 -22.07
CA ILE A 327 4.39 14.01 -23.06
C ILE A 327 4.05 14.42 -24.49
N GLN A 328 2.94 15.13 -24.69
CA GLN A 328 2.52 15.68 -25.97
C GLN A 328 1.87 17.05 -25.75
N LEU A 329 2.57 18.15 -26.06
CA LEU A 329 2.13 19.52 -25.76
C LEU A 329 0.73 19.85 -26.31
N ASP A 330 0.46 19.47 -27.56
CA ASP A 330 -0.84 19.68 -28.22
C ASP A 330 -1.70 18.38 -28.22
N GLY A 331 -1.58 17.59 -27.14
CA GLY A 331 -2.28 16.34 -26.99
C GLY A 331 -3.74 16.47 -26.53
N PRO A 332 -4.44 15.34 -26.37
CA PRO A 332 -5.83 15.33 -25.96
C PRO A 332 -6.03 15.92 -24.55
N PRO A 333 -7.22 16.42 -24.23
CA PRO A 333 -7.55 16.88 -22.88
C PRO A 333 -7.45 15.74 -21.88
N CYS A 334 -6.98 16.05 -20.66
CA CYS A 334 -6.92 15.13 -19.53
C CYS A 334 -7.95 15.53 -18.48
N GLY A 335 -8.48 14.54 -17.74
CA GLY A 335 -9.41 14.77 -16.64
C GLY A 335 -8.86 15.67 -15.52
N CYS A 336 -7.55 15.87 -15.44
CA CYS A 336 -6.93 16.80 -14.49
C CYS A 336 -7.02 18.27 -14.91
N GLY A 337 -7.54 18.57 -16.11
CA GLY A 337 -7.67 19.91 -16.68
C GLY A 337 -6.51 20.34 -17.58
N ASN A 338 -5.47 19.49 -17.73
CA ASN A 338 -4.34 19.73 -18.62
C ASN A 338 -4.52 19.00 -19.96
N HIS A 339 -3.58 19.15 -20.90
CA HIS A 339 -3.58 18.50 -22.21
C HIS A 339 -2.31 17.65 -22.37
N GLY A 340 -2.44 16.53 -23.13
CA GLY A 340 -1.32 15.67 -23.50
C GLY A 340 -0.65 14.92 -22.36
N CYS A 341 -1.39 14.72 -21.28
CA CYS A 341 -0.94 13.90 -20.16
C CYS A 341 -0.76 12.44 -20.59
N LEU A 342 0.24 11.79 -20.04
CA LEU A 342 0.53 10.37 -20.25
C LEU A 342 -0.70 9.49 -19.99
N GLU A 343 -1.46 9.76 -18.94
CA GLU A 343 -2.69 9.03 -18.60
C GLU A 343 -3.72 9.11 -19.72
N ALA A 344 -4.03 10.32 -20.21
CA ALA A 344 -5.01 10.50 -21.27
C ALA A 344 -4.63 9.74 -22.54
N LEU A 345 -3.33 9.75 -22.89
CA LEU A 345 -2.80 9.05 -24.07
C LEU A 345 -2.83 7.53 -23.86
N CYS A 346 -2.36 7.02 -22.73
CA CYS A 346 -2.36 5.60 -22.41
C CYS A 346 -3.78 5.02 -22.37
N LEU A 347 -4.72 5.68 -21.66
CA LEU A 347 -6.10 5.22 -21.56
C LEU A 347 -6.83 5.26 -22.91
N ALA A 348 -6.55 6.25 -23.76
CA ALA A 348 -7.06 6.29 -25.11
C ALA A 348 -6.52 5.13 -25.97
N ALA A 349 -5.25 4.76 -25.84
CA ALA A 349 -4.67 3.59 -26.53
C ALA A 349 -5.32 2.29 -26.02
N VAL A 350 -5.48 2.13 -24.70
CA VAL A 350 -6.17 0.99 -24.08
C VAL A 350 -7.60 0.86 -24.61
N ALA A 351 -8.36 1.96 -24.66
CA ALA A 351 -9.74 1.98 -25.13
C ALA A 351 -9.87 1.55 -26.61
N ARG A 352 -8.84 1.83 -27.42
CA ARG A 352 -8.76 1.36 -28.82
C ARG A 352 -8.27 -0.09 -28.96
N GLY A 353 -7.92 -0.76 -27.87
CA GLY A 353 -7.32 -2.07 -27.87
C GLY A 353 -5.84 -2.09 -28.31
N ASP A 354 -5.22 -0.93 -28.47
CA ASP A 354 -3.82 -0.81 -28.89
C ASP A 354 -2.86 -0.89 -27.70
N ARG A 355 -2.66 -2.14 -27.23
CA ARG A 355 -1.76 -2.43 -26.12
C ARG A 355 -0.30 -2.06 -26.43
N LYS A 356 0.09 -2.15 -27.70
CA LYS A 356 1.47 -1.83 -28.13
C LYS A 356 1.75 -0.34 -27.98
N ASP A 357 0.82 0.52 -28.39
CA ASP A 357 0.95 1.97 -28.22
C ASP A 357 0.85 2.35 -26.73
N ALA A 358 -0.09 1.78 -25.99
CA ALA A 358 -0.18 2.00 -24.54
C ALA A 358 1.12 1.64 -23.81
N ALA A 359 1.72 0.51 -24.14
CA ALA A 359 2.99 0.06 -23.54
C ALA A 359 4.17 0.98 -23.93
N ARG A 360 4.23 1.44 -25.18
CA ARG A 360 5.24 2.40 -25.66
C ARG A 360 5.11 3.74 -24.91
N LEU A 361 3.90 4.27 -24.79
CA LEU A 361 3.63 5.52 -24.06
C LEU A 361 4.03 5.38 -22.59
N LEU A 362 3.62 4.29 -21.93
CA LEU A 362 4.02 3.98 -20.56
C LEU A 362 5.55 3.94 -20.42
N GLY A 363 6.23 3.34 -21.40
CA GLY A 363 7.70 3.27 -21.45
C GLY A 363 8.37 4.63 -21.61
N VAL A 364 7.80 5.57 -22.36
CA VAL A 364 8.28 6.96 -22.43
C VAL A 364 8.23 7.61 -21.05
N GLY A 365 7.11 7.49 -20.36
CA GLY A 365 6.97 8.01 -19.00
C GLY A 365 7.96 7.37 -18.02
N ALA A 366 8.13 6.04 -18.11
CA ALA A 366 9.09 5.31 -17.29
C ALA A 366 10.54 5.78 -17.54
N ALA A 367 10.94 6.01 -18.79
CA ALA A 367 12.26 6.52 -19.13
C ALA A 367 12.51 7.92 -18.57
N ASN A 368 11.49 8.80 -18.61
CA ASN A 368 11.56 10.11 -17.97
C ASN A 368 11.79 10.00 -16.45
N LEU A 369 11.07 9.10 -15.80
CA LEU A 369 11.16 8.88 -14.36
C LEU A 369 12.54 8.31 -13.96
N VAL A 370 13.03 7.30 -14.69
CA VAL A 370 14.36 6.71 -14.49
C VAL A 370 15.46 7.76 -14.63
N ARG A 371 15.36 8.62 -15.63
CA ARG A 371 16.34 9.72 -15.83
C ARG A 371 16.31 10.75 -14.71
N LEU A 372 15.11 11.06 -14.20
CA LEU A 372 14.93 12.12 -13.21
C LEU A 372 15.36 11.66 -11.82
N LEU A 373 15.08 10.41 -11.46
CA LEU A 373 15.22 9.89 -10.09
C LEU A 373 16.36 8.88 -9.91
N ASP A 374 16.95 8.37 -11.00
CA ASP A 374 18.05 7.38 -11.00
C ASP A 374 17.68 6.13 -10.17
N ILE A 375 16.57 5.50 -10.53
CA ILE A 375 16.01 4.34 -9.83
C ILE A 375 16.55 3.03 -10.38
N ASP A 376 16.58 1.99 -9.55
CA ASP A 376 17.18 0.68 -9.83
C ASP A 376 16.22 -0.28 -10.56
N ARG A 377 14.89 -0.09 -10.41
CA ARG A 377 13.87 -1.01 -10.92
C ARG A 377 12.55 -0.33 -11.22
N VAL A 378 11.85 -0.81 -12.25
CA VAL A 378 10.45 -0.47 -12.56
C VAL A 378 9.58 -1.71 -12.37
N LEU A 379 8.51 -1.57 -11.58
CA LEU A 379 7.52 -2.60 -11.31
C LEU A 379 6.19 -2.20 -11.94
N LEU A 380 5.60 -3.09 -12.73
CA LEU A 380 4.35 -2.83 -13.42
C LEU A 380 3.18 -3.57 -12.75
N GLY A 381 2.06 -2.89 -12.62
CA GLY A 381 0.83 -3.45 -12.10
C GLY A 381 -0.41 -2.68 -12.54
N GLY A 382 -1.52 -2.92 -11.84
CA GLY A 382 -2.84 -2.42 -12.22
C GLY A 382 -3.57 -3.38 -13.16
N ARG A 383 -4.91 -3.32 -13.13
CA ARG A 383 -5.76 -4.31 -13.80
C ARG A 383 -5.56 -4.38 -15.32
N VAL A 384 -5.21 -3.29 -15.97
CA VAL A 384 -4.94 -3.26 -17.41
C VAL A 384 -3.68 -4.02 -17.76
N VAL A 385 -2.59 -3.79 -17.01
CA VAL A 385 -1.33 -4.51 -17.20
C VAL A 385 -1.48 -5.99 -16.86
N LEU A 386 -2.11 -6.30 -15.73
CA LEU A 386 -2.23 -7.68 -15.24
C LEU A 386 -3.15 -8.56 -16.10
N ALA A 387 -4.06 -7.96 -16.87
CA ALA A 387 -4.91 -8.70 -17.81
C ALA A 387 -4.12 -9.29 -18.99
N ASP A 388 -3.03 -8.64 -19.41
CA ASP A 388 -2.13 -9.10 -20.50
C ASP A 388 -0.75 -8.47 -20.28
N PRO A 389 0.11 -9.05 -19.39
CA PRO A 389 1.31 -8.38 -18.92
C PRO A 389 2.44 -8.29 -19.95
N GLU A 390 2.57 -9.28 -20.84
CA GLU A 390 3.71 -9.42 -21.71
C GLU A 390 3.95 -8.22 -22.66
N PRO A 391 2.92 -7.65 -23.33
CA PRO A 391 3.10 -6.46 -24.17
C PRO A 391 3.64 -5.25 -23.38
N TYR A 392 3.17 -5.07 -22.15
CA TYR A 392 3.59 -3.94 -21.31
C TYR A 392 5.02 -4.08 -20.82
N VAL A 393 5.42 -5.25 -20.34
CA VAL A 393 6.81 -5.51 -19.92
C VAL A 393 7.76 -5.29 -21.09
N ARG A 394 7.47 -5.90 -22.26
CA ARG A 394 8.32 -5.74 -23.46
C ARG A 394 8.38 -4.30 -23.93
N GLY A 395 7.22 -3.60 -23.98
CA GLY A 395 7.16 -2.24 -24.48
C GLY A 395 7.91 -1.26 -23.60
N VAL A 396 7.73 -1.35 -22.29
CA VAL A 396 8.45 -0.52 -21.31
C VAL A 396 9.95 -0.85 -21.32
N ALA A 397 10.32 -2.13 -21.29
CA ALA A 397 11.71 -2.56 -21.31
C ALA A 397 12.44 -2.11 -22.61
N ALA A 398 11.75 -2.15 -23.76
CA ALA A 398 12.32 -1.67 -25.02
C ALA A 398 12.62 -0.17 -24.97
N MET A 399 11.74 0.64 -24.42
CA MET A 399 11.94 2.10 -24.27
C MET A 399 13.10 2.41 -23.31
N LEU A 400 13.20 1.67 -22.19
CA LEU A 400 14.32 1.83 -21.26
C LEU A 400 15.65 1.38 -21.85
N ALA A 401 15.66 0.29 -22.65
CA ALA A 401 16.85 -0.17 -23.34
C ALA A 401 17.33 0.83 -24.42
N GLU A 402 16.40 1.42 -25.16
CA GLU A 402 16.70 2.48 -26.15
C GLU A 402 17.28 3.72 -25.46
N ASP A 403 16.71 4.12 -24.32
CA ASP A 403 17.21 5.25 -23.53
C ASP A 403 18.61 4.96 -22.96
N SER A 404 18.81 3.76 -22.43
CA SER A 404 20.09 3.26 -21.92
C SER A 404 21.18 3.28 -23.01
N ALA A 405 20.87 2.81 -24.20
CA ALA A 405 21.79 2.84 -25.34
C ALA A 405 22.21 4.27 -25.73
N ARG A 406 21.27 5.22 -25.72
CA ARG A 406 21.54 6.64 -26.01
C ARG A 406 22.40 7.32 -24.94
N THR A 407 22.33 6.88 -23.70
CA THR A 407 22.96 7.53 -22.54
C THR A 407 24.17 6.76 -22.02
N SER A 408 24.50 5.59 -22.58
CA SER A 408 25.57 4.68 -22.13
C SER A 408 25.45 4.32 -20.64
N ARG A 409 24.20 4.17 -20.14
CA ARG A 409 23.89 3.77 -18.76
C ARG A 409 23.43 2.30 -18.72
N PRO A 410 23.51 1.61 -17.57
CA PRO A 410 22.89 0.30 -17.41
C PRO A 410 21.38 0.35 -17.66
N THR A 411 20.83 -0.71 -18.24
CA THR A 411 19.38 -0.83 -18.45
C THR A 411 18.70 -1.16 -17.12
N VAL A 412 17.66 -0.41 -16.78
CA VAL A 412 16.84 -0.65 -15.58
C VAL A 412 15.90 -1.82 -15.87
N PRO A 413 15.85 -2.85 -15.00
CA PRO A 413 14.93 -3.98 -15.16
C PRO A 413 13.47 -3.57 -14.98
N VAL A 414 12.60 -4.26 -15.73
CA VAL A 414 11.15 -4.10 -15.69
C VAL A 414 10.52 -5.42 -15.33
N ASP A 415 9.80 -5.47 -14.21
CA ASP A 415 9.15 -6.68 -13.72
C ASP A 415 7.65 -6.45 -13.52
N ILE A 416 6.90 -7.55 -13.51
CA ILE A 416 5.49 -7.56 -13.10
C ILE A 416 5.41 -7.81 -11.60
N VAL A 417 4.45 -7.16 -10.95
CA VAL A 417 4.12 -7.45 -9.57
C VAL A 417 3.42 -8.81 -9.48
N GLU A 418 4.13 -9.85 -9.02
CA GLU A 418 3.64 -11.23 -8.95
C GLU A 418 2.38 -11.41 -8.07
N ARG A 419 2.15 -10.52 -7.12
CA ARG A 419 1.01 -10.60 -6.18
C ARG A 419 -0.31 -10.13 -6.79
N GLY A 420 -0.35 -9.80 -8.08
CA GLY A 420 -1.54 -9.38 -8.80
C GLY A 420 -2.19 -8.13 -8.19
N GLY A 421 -3.52 -8.05 -8.22
CA GLY A 421 -4.29 -6.92 -7.68
C GLY A 421 -4.20 -6.73 -6.16
N ARG A 422 -3.58 -7.66 -5.41
CA ARG A 422 -3.47 -7.59 -3.94
C ARG A 422 -2.33 -6.72 -3.43
N ALA A 423 -1.39 -6.28 -4.28
CA ALA A 423 -0.26 -5.46 -3.85
C ALA A 423 -0.71 -4.18 -3.12
N VAL A 424 -1.79 -3.54 -3.59
CA VAL A 424 -2.36 -2.33 -3.00
C VAL A 424 -2.96 -2.63 -1.62
N VAL A 425 -3.83 -3.62 -1.52
CA VAL A 425 -4.56 -3.92 -0.28
C VAL A 425 -3.65 -4.53 0.80
N GLU A 426 -2.69 -5.38 0.42
CA GLU A 426 -1.66 -5.89 1.33
C GLU A 426 -0.73 -4.77 1.79
N GLY A 427 -0.38 -3.84 0.89
CA GLY A 427 0.36 -2.64 1.20
C GLY A 427 -0.40 -1.71 2.15
N ALA A 428 -1.71 -1.58 1.98
CA ALA A 428 -2.56 -0.84 2.91
C ALA A 428 -2.50 -1.45 4.34
N ALA A 429 -2.58 -2.77 4.48
CA ALA A 429 -2.39 -3.42 5.78
C ALA A 429 -0.99 -3.14 6.36
N ARG A 430 0.04 -3.10 5.52
CA ARG A 430 1.41 -2.77 5.95
C ARG A 430 1.55 -1.34 6.46
N LEU A 431 0.72 -0.37 6.04
CA LEU A 431 0.72 0.98 6.62
C LEU A 431 0.51 0.93 8.16
N VAL A 432 -0.32 -0.01 8.63
CA VAL A 432 -0.56 -0.22 10.06
C VAL A 432 0.61 -0.93 10.73
N LEU A 433 1.23 -1.90 10.04
CA LEU A 433 2.32 -2.70 10.58
C LEU A 433 3.69 -2.00 10.52
N ALA A 434 3.90 -1.10 9.55
CA ALA A 434 5.19 -0.47 9.28
C ALA A 434 5.86 0.17 10.51
N PRO A 435 5.15 0.93 11.38
CA PRO A 435 5.74 1.52 12.57
C PRO A 435 6.28 0.49 13.56
N LEU A 436 5.69 -0.73 13.62
CA LEU A 436 6.12 -1.80 14.52
C LEU A 436 7.47 -2.40 14.11
N PHE A 437 7.84 -2.30 12.84
CA PHE A 437 9.06 -2.88 12.28
C PHE A 437 10.11 -1.84 11.89
N ALA A 438 9.94 -0.56 12.26
CA ALA A 438 10.77 0.56 11.83
C ALA A 438 10.91 0.61 10.29
N LEU A 439 9.82 0.35 9.59
CA LEU A 439 9.68 0.54 8.16
C LEU A 439 9.03 1.90 7.95
N GLY A 440 9.74 2.80 7.29
CA GLY A 440 9.30 4.17 7.08
C GLY A 440 9.20 4.52 5.61
#